data_63e3779b182954e4cfcab02ddb240c3b
#
_entry.id   63e3779b182954e4cfcab02ddb240c3b
#
_cell.length_a   1.000
_cell.length_b   1.000
_cell.length_c   1.000
_cell.angle_alpha   90.00
_cell.angle_beta   90.00
_cell.angle_gamma   90.00
#
_symmetry.space_group_name_H-M   'P 1'
#
loop_
_entity.id
_entity.type
_entity.pdbx_description
1 polymer ?
#
loop_
_entity_poly.entity_id
_entity_poly.type
_entity_poly.pdbx_seq_one_letter_code
_entity_poly.pdbx_strand_id
1 'polypeptide(L)'
;MPMACRTAGRIAITLVLSALAHAAFAAGTEPDKDPQVDAAPCLAAAAANDDERIMALCSPLLAGEKMAKADRIKALIARAGAFERKEKYSDAIDDYDTVLRLDPTLADAFNARGEVWRRKGNGPKAVADFAAALRLNPDHPAAKANHRSMAQELERLGALKAVAGKPSFNCAAARRPVEKAICARPELADLDREVHGSYVRVVQEARDPREVRTLKRQQDAFVARRNAQFGKPGYDLAKAMRDRLQQINGVDGY
;
A
#
# COMPACT_ATOMS: atom_id res chain seq x y z
N MET A 1 -79.55 -20.80 16.80
CA MET A 1 -80.89 -20.21 16.75
C MET A 1 -80.76 -18.80 16.23
N PRO A 2 -81.70 -18.35 15.53
CA PRO A 2 -81.96 -18.63 14.11
C PRO A 2 -82.14 -17.35 13.27
N MET A 3 -82.28 -17.59 11.99
CA MET A 3 -83.19 -16.92 11.04
C MET A 3 -82.88 -15.49 10.64
N ALA A 4 -83.10 -15.06 9.49
CA ALA A 4 -83.76 -15.48 8.23
C ALA A 4 -83.57 -14.32 7.26
N CYS A 5 -83.21 -14.57 6.06
CA CYS A 5 -84.10 -14.70 4.90
C CYS A 5 -84.60 -13.40 4.25
N ARG A 6 -84.54 -13.43 2.93
CA ARG A 6 -85.38 -12.75 1.89
C ARG A 6 -84.88 -11.38 1.42
N THR A 7 -84.98 -11.01 0.17
CA THR A 7 -85.46 -11.57 -1.13
C THR A 7 -84.96 -10.63 -2.23
N ALA A 8 -84.57 -11.20 -3.32
CA ALA A 8 -84.98 -10.96 -4.68
C ALA A 8 -85.30 -9.52 -5.17
N GLY A 9 -84.59 -9.17 -6.23
CA GLY A 9 -84.97 -8.08 -7.12
C GLY A 9 -84.22 -8.20 -8.44
N ARG A 10 -84.73 -9.01 -9.35
CA ARG A 10 -84.35 -9.03 -10.76
C ARG A 10 -84.86 -7.77 -11.43
N ILE A 11 -83.95 -6.98 -12.04
CA ILE A 11 -84.33 -6.13 -13.18
C ILE A 11 -83.23 -6.37 -14.24
N ALA A 12 -83.73 -7.01 -15.29
CA ALA A 12 -83.04 -7.10 -16.56
C ALA A 12 -83.29 -5.81 -17.35
N ILE A 13 -82.28 -5.15 -17.80
CA ILE A 13 -82.40 -4.17 -18.90
C ILE A 13 -81.31 -4.50 -19.89
N THR A 14 -81.78 -4.86 -21.04
CA THR A 14 -81.12 -5.20 -22.27
C THR A 14 -80.55 -3.98 -22.98
N LEU A 15 -79.41 -4.23 -23.63
CA LEU A 15 -78.87 -3.70 -24.90
C LEU A 15 -78.63 -2.19 -25.02
N VAL A 16 -77.39 -1.85 -25.34
CA VAL A 16 -77.05 -1.43 -26.73
C VAL A 16 -75.55 -1.67 -26.97
N LEU A 17 -75.23 -2.47 -27.99
CA LEU A 17 -73.95 -2.54 -28.63
C LEU A 17 -73.63 -1.17 -29.26
N SER A 18 -72.49 -0.61 -28.90
CA SER A 18 -71.76 0.33 -29.73
C SER A 18 -70.28 -0.03 -29.70
N ALA A 19 -69.90 -0.79 -30.69
CA ALA A 19 -68.52 -1.04 -31.02
C ALA A 19 -67.90 0.26 -31.55
N LEU A 20 -67.15 0.96 -30.71
CA LEU A 20 -66.17 1.95 -31.13
C LEU A 20 -64.78 1.33 -30.89
N ALA A 21 -64.26 0.79 -31.98
CA ALA A 21 -62.84 0.40 -32.04
C ALA A 21 -62.02 1.66 -31.87
N HIS A 22 -61.53 1.90 -30.65
CA HIS A 22 -60.41 2.79 -30.42
C HIS A 22 -59.17 1.95 -30.65
N ALA A 23 -58.57 2.05 -31.85
CA ALA A 23 -57.20 1.69 -32.08
C ALA A 23 -56.34 2.61 -31.17
N ALA A 24 -56.06 2.14 -29.97
CA ALA A 24 -54.99 2.69 -29.17
C ALA A 24 -53.69 2.41 -29.92
N PHE A 25 -53.21 3.41 -30.65
CA PHE A 25 -51.83 3.48 -31.07
C PHE A 25 -51.02 3.57 -29.76
N ALA A 26 -50.59 2.42 -29.28
CA ALA A 26 -49.51 2.36 -28.32
C ALA A 26 -48.24 2.81 -29.10
N ALA A 27 -48.03 4.12 -29.14
CA ALA A 27 -46.69 4.63 -29.38
C ALA A 27 -45.85 4.11 -28.23
N GLY A 28 -45.25 2.94 -28.45
CA GLY A 28 -44.14 2.47 -27.65
C GLY A 28 -43.03 3.46 -27.84
N THR A 29 -42.96 4.48 -26.97
CA THR A 29 -41.74 5.17 -26.73
C THR A 29 -40.84 4.13 -26.08
N GLU A 30 -40.07 3.40 -26.91
CA GLU A 30 -38.84 2.81 -26.41
C GLU A 30 -38.12 3.94 -25.66
N PRO A 31 -37.70 3.69 -24.38
CA PRO A 31 -36.87 4.69 -23.71
C PRO A 31 -35.68 4.95 -24.64
N ASP A 32 -35.54 6.20 -25.08
CA ASP A 32 -34.38 6.67 -25.79
C ASP A 32 -33.16 6.15 -25.00
N LYS A 33 -32.56 5.08 -25.48
CA LYS A 33 -31.22 4.69 -25.02
C LYS A 33 -30.34 5.81 -25.47
N ASP A 34 -30.13 6.78 -24.58
CA ASP A 34 -29.14 7.83 -24.78
C ASP A 34 -27.88 7.16 -25.31
N PRO A 35 -27.36 7.54 -26.49
CA PRO A 35 -26.28 6.82 -27.15
C PRO A 35 -25.10 6.71 -26.19
N GLN A 36 -24.88 5.51 -25.68
CA GLN A 36 -23.73 5.26 -24.84
C GLN A 36 -22.47 5.43 -25.67
N VAL A 37 -21.50 6.10 -25.10
CA VAL A 37 -20.20 6.31 -25.77
C VAL A 37 -19.50 4.97 -25.92
N ASP A 38 -19.01 4.66 -27.12
CA ASP A 38 -18.28 3.43 -27.38
C ASP A 38 -16.91 3.43 -26.68
N ALA A 39 -16.79 2.55 -25.68
CA ALA A 39 -15.55 2.37 -24.92
C ALA A 39 -14.59 1.35 -25.57
N ALA A 40 -15.00 0.66 -26.63
CA ALA A 40 -14.24 -0.43 -27.22
C ALA A 40 -12.81 -0.04 -27.63
N PRO A 41 -12.55 1.13 -28.26
CA PRO A 41 -11.18 1.53 -28.61
C PRO A 41 -10.26 1.71 -27.39
N CYS A 42 -10.79 2.28 -26.28
CA CYS A 42 -10.07 2.44 -25.01
C CYS A 42 -9.75 1.07 -24.40
N LEU A 43 -10.74 0.16 -24.36
CA LEU A 43 -10.57 -1.17 -23.77
C LEU A 43 -9.64 -2.06 -24.63
N ALA A 44 -9.62 -1.88 -25.95
CA ALA A 44 -8.67 -2.55 -26.83
C ALA A 44 -7.23 -2.07 -26.59
N ALA A 45 -7.01 -0.77 -26.39
CA ALA A 45 -5.71 -0.23 -25.98
C ALA A 45 -5.27 -0.79 -24.62
N ALA A 46 -6.20 -0.91 -23.68
CA ALA A 46 -5.95 -1.52 -22.37
C ALA A 46 -5.51 -2.99 -22.49
N ALA A 47 -6.20 -3.78 -23.31
CA ALA A 47 -5.84 -5.17 -23.56
C ALA A 47 -4.46 -5.33 -24.23
N ALA A 48 -4.05 -4.35 -25.04
CA ALA A 48 -2.72 -4.30 -25.65
C ALA A 48 -1.62 -3.76 -24.74
N ASN A 49 -1.95 -3.28 -23.52
CA ASN A 49 -1.05 -2.55 -22.61
C ASN A 49 -0.33 -1.37 -23.28
N ASP A 50 -1.02 -0.68 -24.20
CA ASP A 50 -0.49 0.48 -24.93
C ASP A 50 -0.82 1.76 -24.14
N ASP A 51 0.13 2.18 -23.31
CA ASP A 51 -0.06 3.31 -22.41
C ASP A 51 -0.39 4.63 -23.14
N GLU A 52 0.23 4.89 -24.28
CA GLU A 52 -0.03 6.10 -25.06
C GLU A 52 -1.46 6.10 -25.61
N ARG A 53 -1.89 4.96 -26.16
CA ARG A 53 -3.27 4.81 -26.64
C ARG A 53 -4.29 4.78 -25.51
N ILE A 54 -3.97 4.18 -24.35
CA ILE A 54 -4.83 4.25 -23.16
C ILE A 54 -5.04 5.72 -22.77
N MET A 55 -3.97 6.51 -22.68
CA MET A 55 -4.07 7.93 -22.32
C MET A 55 -4.85 8.72 -23.35
N ALA A 56 -4.59 8.51 -24.63
CA ALA A 56 -5.24 9.23 -25.72
C ALA A 56 -6.73 8.90 -25.87
N LEU A 57 -7.11 7.64 -25.69
CA LEU A 57 -8.47 7.17 -25.95
C LEU A 57 -9.35 7.14 -24.70
N CYS A 58 -8.81 6.72 -23.53
CA CYS A 58 -9.61 6.61 -22.32
C CYS A 58 -9.83 7.97 -21.63
N SER A 59 -8.86 8.91 -21.68
CA SER A 59 -9.00 10.18 -20.95
C SER A 59 -10.17 11.04 -21.43
N PRO A 60 -10.37 11.29 -22.73
CA PRO A 60 -11.53 12.05 -23.19
C PRO A 60 -12.86 11.35 -22.91
N LEU A 61 -12.90 10.01 -22.98
CA LEU A 61 -14.10 9.23 -22.65
C LEU A 61 -14.45 9.35 -21.16
N LEU A 62 -13.47 9.32 -20.28
CA LEU A 62 -13.66 9.43 -18.83
C LEU A 62 -14.06 10.84 -18.38
N ALA A 63 -13.74 11.87 -19.18
CA ALA A 63 -14.21 13.23 -18.94
C ALA A 63 -15.71 13.41 -19.24
N GLY A 64 -16.29 12.56 -20.08
CA GLY A 64 -17.73 12.52 -20.37
C GLY A 64 -18.54 11.74 -19.33
N GLU A 65 -19.85 12.01 -19.27
CA GLU A 65 -20.77 11.37 -18.30
C GLU A 65 -21.50 10.13 -18.84
N LYS A 66 -21.53 9.94 -20.16
CA LYS A 66 -22.40 8.99 -20.88
C LYS A 66 -21.82 7.57 -21.07
N MET A 67 -20.92 7.14 -20.19
CA MET A 67 -20.34 5.81 -20.27
C MET A 67 -21.05 4.85 -19.29
N ALA A 68 -21.25 3.60 -19.72
CA ALA A 68 -21.76 2.55 -18.83
C ALA A 68 -20.83 2.38 -17.62
N LYS A 69 -21.41 2.19 -16.43
CA LYS A 69 -20.64 2.05 -15.17
C LYS A 69 -19.54 1.00 -15.27
N ALA A 70 -19.84 -0.17 -15.85
CA ALA A 70 -18.90 -1.27 -15.98
C ALA A 70 -17.70 -0.90 -16.87
N ASP A 71 -17.95 -0.22 -17.99
CA ASP A 71 -16.89 0.19 -18.90
C ASP A 71 -16.09 1.38 -18.35
N ARG A 72 -16.74 2.27 -17.60
CA ARG A 72 -16.06 3.34 -16.87
C ARG A 72 -15.08 2.79 -15.84
N ILE A 73 -15.47 1.76 -15.08
CA ILE A 73 -14.56 1.08 -14.15
C ILE A 73 -13.36 0.48 -14.88
N LYS A 74 -13.58 -0.26 -15.97
CA LYS A 74 -12.50 -0.85 -16.76
C LYS A 74 -11.55 0.20 -17.34
N ALA A 75 -12.10 1.28 -17.89
CA ALA A 75 -11.31 2.37 -18.45
C ALA A 75 -10.47 3.10 -17.38
N LEU A 76 -11.04 3.33 -16.19
CA LEU A 76 -10.33 3.91 -15.05
C LEU A 76 -9.20 3.00 -14.57
N ILE A 77 -9.45 1.69 -14.43
CA ILE A 77 -8.40 0.72 -14.04
C ILE A 77 -7.28 0.70 -15.08
N ALA A 78 -7.61 0.69 -16.36
CA ALA A 78 -6.62 0.73 -17.44
C ALA A 78 -5.76 2.00 -17.39
N ARG A 79 -6.39 3.18 -17.20
CA ARG A 79 -5.69 4.44 -17.10
C ARG A 79 -4.85 4.55 -15.83
N ALA A 80 -5.36 4.07 -14.70
CA ALA A 80 -4.60 3.99 -13.46
C ALA A 80 -3.33 3.15 -13.64
N GLY A 81 -3.42 1.99 -14.29
CA GLY A 81 -2.26 1.17 -14.61
C GLY A 81 -1.26 1.88 -15.54
N ALA A 82 -1.73 2.63 -16.54
CA ALA A 82 -0.86 3.45 -17.40
C ALA A 82 -0.17 4.58 -16.61
N PHE A 83 -0.89 5.26 -15.72
CA PHE A 83 -0.31 6.26 -14.80
C PHE A 83 0.75 5.63 -13.88
N GLU A 84 0.47 4.45 -13.34
CA GLU A 84 1.41 3.73 -12.47
C GLU A 84 2.72 3.39 -13.19
N ARG A 85 2.67 2.89 -14.43
CA ARG A 85 3.86 2.60 -15.26
C ARG A 85 4.64 3.86 -15.61
N LYS A 86 3.97 5.01 -15.69
CA LYS A 86 4.57 6.35 -15.88
C LYS A 86 4.95 7.04 -14.56
N GLU A 87 4.92 6.33 -13.43
CA GLU A 87 5.21 6.83 -12.08
C GLU A 87 4.34 8.02 -11.63
N LYS A 88 3.23 8.24 -12.30
CA LYS A 88 2.22 9.25 -11.93
C LYS A 88 1.29 8.71 -10.85
N TYR A 89 1.86 8.40 -9.68
CA TYR A 89 1.15 7.69 -8.61
C TYR A 89 -0.08 8.43 -8.08
N SER A 90 -0.06 9.76 -8.06
CA SER A 90 -1.22 10.55 -7.60
C SER A 90 -2.41 10.37 -8.54
N ASP A 91 -2.17 10.48 -9.87
CA ASP A 91 -3.23 10.32 -10.87
C ASP A 91 -3.79 8.89 -10.88
N ALA A 92 -2.92 7.88 -10.69
CA ALA A 92 -3.35 6.49 -10.54
C ALA A 92 -4.25 6.29 -9.32
N ILE A 93 -3.90 6.89 -8.18
CA ILE A 93 -4.71 6.82 -6.95
C ILE A 93 -6.07 7.46 -7.17
N ASP A 94 -6.15 8.63 -7.80
CA ASP A 94 -7.41 9.34 -8.07
C ASP A 94 -8.36 8.51 -8.96
N ASP A 95 -7.81 7.79 -9.93
CA ASP A 95 -8.56 6.85 -10.76
C ASP A 95 -9.07 5.66 -9.94
N TYR A 96 -8.22 5.02 -9.13
CA TYR A 96 -8.65 3.93 -8.24
C TYR A 96 -9.65 4.41 -7.17
N ASP A 97 -9.53 5.62 -6.66
CA ASP A 97 -10.51 6.21 -5.74
C ASP A 97 -11.87 6.34 -6.42
N THR A 98 -11.88 6.70 -7.69
CA THR A 98 -13.10 6.77 -8.48
C THR A 98 -13.69 5.38 -8.74
N VAL A 99 -12.87 4.39 -9.07
CA VAL A 99 -13.28 2.98 -9.20
C VAL A 99 -13.94 2.49 -7.91
N LEU A 100 -13.30 2.69 -6.76
CA LEU A 100 -13.80 2.23 -5.46
C LEU A 100 -15.04 2.99 -4.97
N ARG A 101 -15.24 4.21 -5.45
CA ARG A 101 -16.48 4.96 -5.24
C ARG A 101 -17.62 4.41 -6.09
N LEU A 102 -17.33 3.98 -7.32
CA LEU A 102 -18.29 3.33 -8.22
C LEU A 102 -18.63 1.92 -7.73
N ASP A 103 -17.64 1.15 -7.32
CA ASP A 103 -17.82 -0.21 -6.80
C ASP A 103 -16.87 -0.48 -5.62
N PRO A 104 -17.35 -0.35 -4.38
CA PRO A 104 -16.56 -0.58 -3.18
C PRO A 104 -16.31 -2.06 -2.87
N THR A 105 -16.79 -2.99 -3.70
CA THR A 105 -16.64 -4.44 -3.49
C THR A 105 -15.47 -5.04 -4.28
N LEU A 106 -14.76 -4.25 -5.06
CA LEU A 106 -13.65 -4.69 -5.90
C LEU A 106 -12.36 -4.89 -5.09
N ALA A 107 -12.13 -6.11 -4.60
CA ALA A 107 -10.92 -6.47 -3.87
C ALA A 107 -9.64 -6.18 -4.66
N ASP A 108 -9.65 -6.49 -5.98
CA ASP A 108 -8.52 -6.21 -6.87
C ASP A 108 -8.18 -4.71 -6.95
N ALA A 109 -9.18 -3.84 -6.94
CA ALA A 109 -8.96 -2.39 -7.00
C ALA A 109 -8.33 -1.86 -5.70
N PHE A 110 -8.75 -2.37 -4.53
CA PHE A 110 -8.07 -2.06 -3.26
C PHE A 110 -6.63 -2.55 -3.29
N ASN A 111 -6.38 -3.80 -3.71
CA ASN A 111 -5.01 -4.31 -3.81
C ASN A 111 -4.16 -3.47 -4.77
N ALA A 112 -4.67 -3.10 -5.93
CA ALA A 112 -3.95 -2.27 -6.90
C ALA A 112 -3.64 -0.88 -6.34
N ARG A 113 -4.61 -0.20 -5.70
CA ARG A 113 -4.37 1.10 -5.05
C ARG A 113 -3.34 0.99 -3.92
N GLY A 114 -3.38 -0.09 -3.16
CA GLY A 114 -2.38 -0.40 -2.13
C GLY A 114 -0.97 -0.51 -2.70
N GLU A 115 -0.80 -1.16 -3.85
CA GLU A 115 0.48 -1.22 -4.57
C GLU A 115 0.97 0.18 -4.99
N VAL A 116 0.08 1.03 -5.50
CA VAL A 116 0.43 2.42 -5.85
C VAL A 116 0.84 3.22 -4.60
N TRP A 117 0.12 3.06 -3.47
CA TRP A 117 0.51 3.68 -2.20
C TRP A 117 1.88 3.21 -1.72
N ARG A 118 2.18 1.91 -1.88
CA ARG A 118 3.50 1.35 -1.54
C ARG A 118 4.60 1.98 -2.37
N ARG A 119 4.44 2.09 -3.69
CA ARG A 119 5.41 2.74 -4.58
C ARG A 119 5.55 4.23 -4.30
N LYS A 120 4.47 4.89 -3.89
CA LYS A 120 4.50 6.30 -3.44
C LYS A 120 5.15 6.48 -2.08
N GLY A 121 5.54 5.40 -1.38
CA GLY A 121 6.18 5.44 -0.06
C GLY A 121 5.21 5.61 1.11
N ASN A 122 3.91 5.44 0.89
CA ASN A 122 2.90 5.53 1.96
C ASN A 122 2.50 4.13 2.45
N GLY A 123 3.39 3.50 3.23
CA GLY A 123 3.19 2.17 3.78
C GLY A 123 1.90 2.01 4.60
N PRO A 124 1.53 2.94 5.50
CA PRO A 124 0.29 2.83 6.26
C PRO A 124 -0.98 2.76 5.40
N LYS A 125 -1.08 3.58 4.33
CA LYS A 125 -2.20 3.52 3.39
C LYS A 125 -2.19 2.22 2.57
N ALA A 126 -1.00 1.76 2.16
CA ALA A 126 -0.87 0.49 1.46
C ALA A 126 -1.40 -0.68 2.30
N VAL A 127 -0.99 -0.79 3.58
CA VAL A 127 -1.49 -1.84 4.49
C VAL A 127 -3.01 -1.77 4.66
N ALA A 128 -3.56 -0.56 4.82
CA ALA A 128 -5.01 -0.38 4.97
C ALA A 128 -5.78 -0.89 3.73
N ASP A 129 -5.28 -0.63 2.53
CA ASP A 129 -5.88 -1.08 1.29
C ASP A 129 -5.75 -2.60 1.10
N PHE A 130 -4.59 -3.19 1.37
CA PHE A 130 -4.42 -4.65 1.34
C PHE A 130 -5.33 -5.34 2.35
N ALA A 131 -5.50 -4.77 3.54
CA ALA A 131 -6.45 -5.28 4.53
C ALA A 131 -7.91 -5.15 4.06
N ALA A 132 -8.26 -4.07 3.33
CA ALA A 132 -9.58 -3.91 2.73
C ALA A 132 -9.84 -4.98 1.65
N ALA A 133 -8.87 -5.23 0.78
CA ALA A 133 -8.93 -6.31 -0.21
C ALA A 133 -9.17 -7.67 0.44
N LEU A 134 -8.48 -7.97 1.54
CA LEU A 134 -8.62 -9.24 2.28
C LEU A 134 -9.95 -9.36 3.03
N ARG A 135 -10.57 -8.26 3.46
CA ARG A 135 -11.94 -8.32 4.02
C ARG A 135 -12.97 -8.68 2.97
N LEU A 136 -12.79 -8.24 1.72
CA LEU A 136 -13.69 -8.54 0.60
C LEU A 136 -13.43 -9.93 0.01
N ASN A 137 -12.17 -10.31 -0.12
CA ASN A 137 -11.73 -11.62 -0.59
C ASN A 137 -10.61 -12.15 0.31
N PRO A 138 -10.94 -12.95 1.35
CA PRO A 138 -9.93 -13.52 2.26
C PRO A 138 -8.89 -14.40 1.59
N ASP A 139 -9.19 -14.94 0.42
CA ASP A 139 -8.30 -15.81 -0.32
C ASP A 139 -7.52 -15.12 -1.45
N HIS A 140 -7.58 -13.80 -1.54
CA HIS A 140 -6.85 -13.02 -2.53
C HIS A 140 -5.33 -13.17 -2.36
N PRO A 141 -4.62 -13.90 -3.25
CA PRO A 141 -3.24 -14.30 -3.01
C PRO A 141 -2.27 -13.11 -2.99
N ALA A 142 -2.43 -12.17 -3.94
CA ALA A 142 -1.59 -10.98 -4.00
C ALA A 142 -1.78 -10.08 -2.77
N ALA A 143 -3.02 -9.84 -2.34
CA ALA A 143 -3.27 -9.02 -1.15
C ALA A 143 -2.71 -9.66 0.12
N LYS A 144 -2.76 -11.00 0.27
CA LYS A 144 -2.12 -11.72 1.39
C LYS A 144 -0.60 -11.48 1.41
N ALA A 145 0.06 -11.62 0.28
CA ALA A 145 1.50 -11.43 0.16
C ALA A 145 1.89 -9.97 0.44
N ASN A 146 1.19 -9.03 -0.18
CA ASN A 146 1.45 -7.60 -0.08
C ASN A 146 1.20 -7.08 1.35
N HIS A 147 0.10 -7.48 1.98
CA HIS A 147 -0.22 -7.11 3.36
C HIS A 147 0.86 -7.59 4.33
N ARG A 148 1.27 -8.87 4.22
CA ARG A 148 2.31 -9.44 5.08
C ARG A 148 3.64 -8.71 4.91
N SER A 149 4.08 -8.54 3.66
CA SER A 149 5.36 -7.87 3.34
C SER A 149 5.38 -6.44 3.87
N MET A 150 4.31 -5.68 3.64
CA MET A 150 4.25 -4.28 4.07
C MET A 150 4.12 -4.14 5.58
N ALA A 151 3.37 -5.03 6.25
CA ALA A 151 3.28 -5.04 7.70
C ALA A 151 4.64 -5.32 8.36
N GLN A 152 5.39 -6.30 7.85
CA GLN A 152 6.75 -6.61 8.31
C GLN A 152 7.71 -5.42 8.10
N GLU A 153 7.63 -4.75 6.97
CA GLU A 153 8.46 -3.57 6.69
C GLU A 153 8.14 -2.41 7.65
N LEU A 154 6.86 -2.14 7.91
CA LEU A 154 6.46 -1.11 8.88
C LEU A 154 6.90 -1.44 10.31
N GLU A 155 6.81 -2.71 10.71
CA GLU A 155 7.31 -3.19 12.00
C GLU A 155 8.84 -2.98 12.10
N ARG A 156 9.58 -3.38 11.06
CA ARG A 156 11.03 -3.18 10.97
C ARG A 156 11.41 -1.69 11.06
N LEU A 157 10.73 -0.82 10.32
CA LEU A 157 10.97 0.63 10.36
C LEU A 157 10.61 1.22 11.73
N GLY A 158 9.52 0.75 12.34
CA GLY A 158 9.14 1.12 13.70
C GLY A 158 10.20 0.72 14.73
N ALA A 159 10.71 -0.49 14.63
CA ALA A 159 11.80 -0.98 15.50
C ALA A 159 13.09 -0.16 15.31
N LEU A 160 13.47 0.14 14.07
CA LEU A 160 14.62 1.00 13.78
C LEU A 160 14.44 2.41 14.37
N LYS A 161 13.27 3.01 14.18
CA LYS A 161 12.94 4.33 14.75
C LYS A 161 12.94 4.33 16.27
N ALA A 162 12.47 3.25 16.89
CA ALA A 162 12.43 3.12 18.35
C ALA A 162 13.82 3.10 18.99
N VAL A 163 14.85 2.66 18.26
CA VAL A 163 16.24 2.61 18.72
C VAL A 163 17.12 3.74 18.17
N ALA A 164 16.63 4.53 17.22
CA ALA A 164 17.36 5.65 16.63
C ALA A 164 17.85 6.63 17.72
N GLY A 165 19.10 7.02 17.65
CA GLY A 165 19.73 7.89 18.64
C GLY A 165 20.00 7.25 20.01
N LYS A 166 19.76 5.93 20.16
CA LYS A 166 20.10 5.19 21.39
C LYS A 166 21.34 4.33 21.16
N PRO A 167 22.36 4.40 22.02
CA PRO A 167 23.55 3.55 21.90
C PRO A 167 23.24 2.08 22.28
N SER A 168 24.22 1.21 22.10
CA SER A 168 24.13 -0.21 22.45
C SER A 168 24.08 -0.49 23.96
N PHE A 169 24.26 0.53 24.79
CA PHE A 169 24.27 0.44 26.25
C PHE A 169 23.29 1.43 26.90
N ASN A 170 23.02 1.22 28.19
CA ASN A 170 22.12 2.08 28.95
C ASN A 170 22.80 3.41 29.32
N CYS A 171 22.33 4.53 28.80
CA CYS A 171 22.85 5.86 29.07
C CYS A 171 22.74 6.28 30.55
N ALA A 172 21.77 5.79 31.29
CA ALA A 172 21.67 6.06 32.73
C ALA A 172 22.84 5.45 33.52
N ALA A 173 23.50 4.44 32.98
CA ALA A 173 24.67 3.80 33.56
C ALA A 173 26.00 4.36 33.03
N ALA A 174 25.98 5.34 32.11
CA ALA A 174 27.18 5.91 31.50
C ALA A 174 28.01 6.68 32.52
N ARG A 175 29.21 6.20 32.81
CA ARG A 175 30.14 6.80 33.78
C ARG A 175 31.33 7.47 33.12
N ARG A 176 31.83 6.90 32.02
CA ARG A 176 33.03 7.41 31.30
C ARG A 176 32.69 8.61 30.44
N PRO A 177 33.61 9.58 30.28
CA PRO A 177 33.40 10.75 29.43
C PRO A 177 32.97 10.38 28.00
N VAL A 178 33.55 9.33 27.40
CA VAL A 178 33.22 8.85 26.06
C VAL A 178 31.78 8.29 25.99
N GLU A 179 31.33 7.57 27.00
CA GLU A 179 29.98 7.04 27.08
C GLU A 179 28.94 8.17 27.16
N LYS A 180 29.22 9.18 27.98
CA LYS A 180 28.38 10.39 28.09
C LYS A 180 28.33 11.16 26.77
N ALA A 181 29.46 11.25 26.05
CA ALA A 181 29.52 11.90 24.74
C ALA A 181 28.73 11.13 23.67
N ILE A 182 28.75 9.80 23.71
CA ILE A 182 27.95 8.95 22.83
C ILE A 182 26.45 9.16 23.13
N CYS A 183 26.05 9.14 24.40
CA CYS A 183 24.67 9.35 24.80
C CYS A 183 24.12 10.75 24.48
N ALA A 184 24.98 11.76 24.46
CA ALA A 184 24.59 13.16 24.20
C ALA A 184 24.39 13.47 22.70
N ARG A 185 24.86 12.62 21.79
CA ARG A 185 24.83 12.86 20.35
C ARG A 185 24.20 11.67 19.60
N PRO A 186 23.00 11.85 19.01
CA PRO A 186 22.28 10.78 18.33
C PRO A 186 23.11 10.06 17.26
N GLU A 187 23.91 10.78 16.48
CA GLU A 187 24.77 10.22 15.44
C GLU A 187 25.87 9.30 15.99
N LEU A 188 26.41 9.61 17.17
CA LEU A 188 27.38 8.72 17.84
C LEU A 188 26.70 7.51 18.47
N ALA A 189 25.49 7.68 18.99
CA ALA A 189 24.70 6.60 19.55
C ALA A 189 24.31 5.59 18.46
N ASP A 190 23.96 6.07 17.27
CA ASP A 190 23.66 5.22 16.12
C ASP A 190 24.91 4.45 15.65
N LEU A 191 26.07 5.11 15.54
CA LEU A 191 27.34 4.44 15.22
C LEU A 191 27.75 3.39 16.26
N ASP A 192 27.56 3.69 17.57
CA ASP A 192 27.85 2.73 18.64
C ASP A 192 26.98 1.47 18.51
N ARG A 193 25.69 1.64 18.24
CA ARG A 193 24.76 0.54 18.01
C ARG A 193 25.13 -0.27 16.75
N GLU A 194 25.52 0.42 15.68
CA GLU A 194 25.94 -0.23 14.42
C GLU A 194 27.20 -1.07 14.61
N VAL A 195 28.23 -0.51 15.27
CA VAL A 195 29.48 -1.25 15.61
C VAL A 195 29.18 -2.46 16.47
N HIS A 196 28.34 -2.29 17.49
CA HIS A 196 27.95 -3.39 18.38
C HIS A 196 27.14 -4.47 17.63
N GLY A 197 26.15 -4.06 16.84
CA GLY A 197 25.32 -4.98 16.06
C GLY A 197 26.13 -5.78 15.04
N SER A 198 27.04 -5.14 14.30
CA SER A 198 27.94 -5.81 13.37
C SER A 198 28.89 -6.77 14.09
N TYR A 199 29.44 -6.37 15.25
CA TYR A 199 30.26 -7.25 16.07
C TYR A 199 29.49 -8.50 16.53
N VAL A 200 28.29 -8.33 17.08
CA VAL A 200 27.43 -9.44 17.52
C VAL A 200 27.14 -10.39 16.36
N ARG A 201 26.81 -9.86 15.18
CA ARG A 201 26.54 -10.64 13.97
C ARG A 201 27.74 -11.50 13.57
N VAL A 202 28.94 -10.93 13.41
CA VAL A 202 30.11 -11.70 12.99
C VAL A 202 30.51 -12.74 14.04
N VAL A 203 30.31 -12.47 15.33
CA VAL A 203 30.53 -13.47 16.40
C VAL A 203 29.53 -14.62 16.32
N GLN A 204 28.28 -14.35 15.95
CA GLN A 204 27.25 -15.40 15.78
C GLN A 204 27.48 -16.23 14.50
N GLU A 205 28.00 -15.62 13.45
CA GLU A 205 28.33 -16.27 12.18
C GLU A 205 29.61 -17.10 12.25
N ALA A 206 30.55 -16.77 13.15
CA ALA A 206 31.81 -17.46 13.33
C ALA A 206 31.62 -18.88 13.87
N ARG A 207 32.12 -19.88 13.13
CA ARG A 207 32.00 -21.31 13.48
C ARG A 207 33.21 -21.83 14.29
N ASP A 208 34.38 -21.21 14.14
CA ASP A 208 35.58 -21.59 14.86
C ASP A 208 35.69 -20.84 16.20
N PRO A 209 35.80 -21.54 17.33
CA PRO A 209 36.00 -20.93 18.65
C PRO A 209 37.27 -20.06 18.74
N ARG A 210 38.27 -20.28 17.90
CA ARG A 210 39.47 -19.43 17.83
C ARG A 210 39.15 -18.09 17.18
N GLU A 211 38.36 -18.11 16.13
CA GLU A 211 37.85 -16.91 15.48
C GLU A 211 37.02 -16.05 16.44
N VAL A 212 36.05 -16.65 17.15
CA VAL A 212 35.27 -15.98 18.20
C VAL A 212 36.17 -15.30 19.23
N ARG A 213 37.19 -15.99 19.72
CA ARG A 213 38.16 -15.39 20.67
C ARG A 213 38.94 -14.22 20.09
N THR A 214 39.28 -14.31 18.80
CA THR A 214 39.98 -13.23 18.09
C THR A 214 39.10 -12.01 17.93
N LEU A 215 37.83 -12.18 17.47
CA LEU A 215 36.84 -11.11 17.34
C LEU A 215 36.60 -10.40 18.68
N LYS A 216 36.46 -11.17 19.78
CA LYS A 216 36.34 -10.60 21.13
C LYS A 216 37.51 -9.74 21.52
N ARG A 217 38.73 -10.26 21.37
CA ARG A 217 39.97 -9.50 21.68
C ARG A 217 40.10 -8.22 20.87
N GLN A 218 39.72 -8.26 19.57
CA GLN A 218 39.72 -7.08 18.72
C GLN A 218 38.70 -6.05 19.18
N GLN A 219 37.52 -6.48 19.59
CA GLN A 219 36.50 -5.59 20.11
C GLN A 219 36.90 -4.95 21.43
N ASP A 220 37.46 -5.73 22.35
CA ASP A 220 37.94 -5.22 23.63
C ASP A 220 39.08 -4.23 23.45
N ALA A 221 40.02 -4.49 22.52
CA ALA A 221 41.11 -3.59 22.18
C ALA A 221 40.60 -2.28 21.54
N PHE A 222 39.57 -2.35 20.69
CA PHE A 222 38.90 -1.16 20.14
C PHE A 222 38.31 -0.31 21.25
N VAL A 223 37.50 -0.92 22.14
CA VAL A 223 36.83 -0.22 23.26
C VAL A 223 37.86 0.42 24.19
N ALA A 224 38.96 -0.30 24.51
CA ALA A 224 40.05 0.21 25.35
C ALA A 224 40.74 1.42 24.69
N ARG A 225 41.11 1.34 23.40
CA ARG A 225 41.70 2.47 22.65
C ARG A 225 40.74 3.66 22.59
N ARG A 226 39.50 3.45 22.22
CA ARG A 226 38.47 4.48 22.18
C ARG A 226 38.39 5.25 23.48
N ASN A 227 38.32 4.53 24.59
CA ASN A 227 38.23 5.11 25.92
C ASN A 227 39.49 5.88 26.33
N ALA A 228 40.68 5.36 25.99
CA ALA A 228 41.97 5.97 26.32
C ALA A 228 42.31 7.19 25.44
N GLN A 229 41.82 7.26 24.22
CA GLN A 229 42.10 8.36 23.28
C GLN A 229 41.08 9.48 23.32
N PHE A 230 39.88 9.20 23.81
CA PHE A 230 38.81 10.19 23.88
C PHE A 230 39.21 11.45 24.66
N GLY A 231 39.00 12.61 24.04
CA GLY A 231 39.41 13.90 24.60
C GLY A 231 40.86 14.33 24.33
N LYS A 232 41.69 13.46 23.71
CA LYS A 232 43.02 13.87 23.29
C LYS A 232 42.98 14.69 21.99
N PRO A 233 43.94 15.63 21.81
CA PRO A 233 44.03 16.40 20.58
C PRO A 233 44.12 15.51 19.34
N GLY A 234 43.31 15.82 18.31
CA GLY A 234 43.29 15.08 17.03
C GLY A 234 42.52 13.76 17.04
N TYR A 235 41.96 13.33 18.17
CA TYR A 235 41.12 12.12 18.19
C TYR A 235 39.69 12.40 17.76
N ASP A 236 39.26 11.80 16.66
CA ASP A 236 37.88 11.84 16.15
C ASP A 236 37.17 10.52 16.50
N LEU A 237 36.22 10.59 17.44
CA LEU A 237 35.46 9.45 17.90
C LEU A 237 34.56 8.85 16.79
N ALA A 238 33.91 9.71 16.01
CA ALA A 238 33.02 9.24 14.93
C ALA A 238 33.81 8.51 13.84
N LYS A 239 34.99 9.06 13.48
CA LYS A 239 35.91 8.41 12.54
C LYS A 239 36.38 7.04 13.07
N ALA A 240 36.84 6.98 14.32
CA ALA A 240 37.30 5.74 14.93
C ALA A 240 36.22 4.64 14.96
N MET A 241 34.95 5.03 15.16
CA MET A 241 33.81 4.12 15.14
C MET A 241 33.48 3.65 13.71
N ARG A 242 33.53 4.55 12.70
CA ARG A 242 33.39 4.18 11.29
C ARG A 242 34.50 3.25 10.80
N ASP A 243 35.73 3.56 11.13
CA ASP A 243 36.88 2.69 10.79
C ASP A 243 36.72 1.28 11.40
N ARG A 244 36.21 1.20 12.64
CA ARG A 244 35.90 -0.08 13.28
C ARG A 244 34.79 -0.84 12.57
N LEU A 245 33.77 -0.14 12.14
CA LEU A 245 32.66 -0.74 11.39
C LEU A 245 33.13 -1.33 10.06
N GLN A 246 33.97 -0.61 9.33
CA GLN A 246 34.59 -1.09 8.09
C GLN A 246 35.43 -2.36 8.34
N GLN A 247 36.26 -2.39 9.38
CA GLN A 247 37.06 -3.59 9.76
C GLN A 247 36.18 -4.79 10.06
N ILE A 248 35.06 -4.60 10.80
CA ILE A 248 34.14 -5.70 11.13
C ILE A 248 33.46 -6.24 9.88
N ASN A 249 33.06 -5.36 8.96
CA ASN A 249 32.31 -5.74 7.75
C ASN A 249 33.24 -6.24 6.60
N GLY A 250 34.54 -6.28 6.79
CA GLY A 250 35.51 -6.72 5.76
C GLY A 250 35.61 -5.76 4.57
N VAL A 251 35.22 -4.50 4.73
CA VAL A 251 35.31 -3.44 3.70
C VAL A 251 36.61 -2.65 3.93
N ASP A 252 37.67 -3.34 4.20
CA ASP A 252 39.01 -2.74 4.13
C ASP A 252 39.35 -2.64 2.64
N GLY A 253 39.33 -1.40 2.12
CA GLY A 253 39.64 -1.14 0.73
C GLY A 253 40.93 -1.79 0.29
N TYR A 254 40.82 -2.75 -0.57
CA TYR A 254 41.84 -3.17 -1.51
C TYR A 254 41.41 -2.74 -2.91
#